data_f397a73207fcaa6829459d551abca320
#
_entry.id   f397a73207fcaa6829459d551abca320
#
_cell.length_a   1.000
_cell.length_b   1.000
_cell.length_c   1.000
_cell.angle_alpha   90.00
_cell.angle_beta   90.00
_cell.angle_gamma   90.00
#
_symmetry.space_group_name_H-M   'P 1'
#
loop_
_entity.id
_entity.type
_entity.pdbx_description
1 polymer ?
#
loop_
_entity_poly.entity_id
_entity_poly.type
_entity_poly.pdbx_seq_one_letter_code
_entity_poly.pdbx_strand_id
1 'polypeptide(L)'
;FLVKGGKNPIFQSETDNARPGSLANRGGGNAMTGARYCLLLLPAVAPAPPTALLSCRAAHDFLCAGRTRENRGTVCFDVAASAGGTPAVSRFQANSPKGAKLCGFHGVASVNAGRAQRMALFLADGRWPATPGGAVVVETEDMPWAATLPRADAAALAARGVPVLVYSAATSYSTWPAEFGSGGNDTRPYVLAPDHDYVASRGYADAFWRRAPPKYAWAAKAPHAVWRGSSTGPVVGDPAKLDQNARLALCRRAQNLTVLDARISNVVQLRGAVAELVKKNYKGAPILPETWLAAKAVVDVDGNSNSWAGCFWKLGSNSVVLKVVTELRQWYYPLLAANTHFVPVASDLSDLDTRLRAALDPANDAAMRKIADAATALMNSTRMRYGPTADAFARYLAGRFSRRDGGGAPGPAASPAPEPPPGPLGLADRLEKLAALHERGVLTDAEFAKAKALQLGL
;
A
#
# COMPACT_ATOMS: atom_id res chain seq x y z
N PHE A 1 13.86 14.17 -3.96
CA PHE A 1 14.56 13.32 -2.99
C PHE A 1 15.67 12.58 -3.73
N LEU A 2 16.91 12.98 -3.47
CA LEU A 2 18.13 12.35 -3.98
C LEU A 2 18.52 11.21 -3.02
N VAL A 3 18.40 9.96 -3.47
CA VAL A 3 18.99 8.81 -2.78
C VAL A 3 20.23 8.39 -3.56
N LYS A 4 21.40 8.49 -2.91
CA LYS A 4 22.68 7.98 -3.40
C LYS A 4 22.61 6.47 -3.59
N GLY A 5 23.14 5.98 -4.71
CA GLY A 5 23.12 4.59 -5.12
C GLY A 5 23.88 3.65 -4.19
N GLY A 6 23.19 2.62 -3.73
CA GLY A 6 23.76 1.42 -3.16
C GLY A 6 23.69 0.28 -4.18
N LYS A 7 24.80 -0.38 -4.45
CA LYS A 7 24.90 -1.54 -5.36
C LYS A 7 24.22 -2.74 -4.71
N ASN A 8 23.21 -3.31 -5.35
CA ASN A 8 22.64 -4.60 -4.95
C ASN A 8 23.22 -5.76 -5.78
N PRO A 9 23.46 -6.92 -5.18
CA PRO A 9 24.02 -8.08 -5.85
C PRO A 9 22.96 -8.83 -6.69
N ILE A 10 23.48 -9.52 -7.68
CA ILE A 10 22.87 -10.26 -8.78
C ILE A 10 22.09 -11.48 -8.29
N PHE A 11 20.89 -11.67 -8.77
CA PHE A 11 20.21 -12.98 -8.79
C PHE A 11 20.15 -13.50 -10.22
N GLN A 12 20.81 -14.64 -10.45
CA GLN A 12 20.64 -15.49 -11.63
C GLN A 12 19.43 -16.40 -11.38
N SER A 13 18.51 -16.47 -12.34
CA SER A 13 17.46 -17.48 -12.38
C SER A 13 17.87 -18.53 -13.39
N GLU A 14 18.08 -19.75 -12.93
CA GLU A 14 18.15 -20.93 -13.77
C GLU A 14 16.73 -21.31 -14.23
N THR A 15 16.60 -21.49 -15.54
CA THR A 15 15.39 -22.03 -16.19
C THR A 15 15.60 -23.50 -16.46
N ASP A 16 14.85 -24.36 -15.77
CA ASP A 16 14.76 -25.78 -16.14
C ASP A 16 13.56 -26.02 -17.06
N ASN A 17 13.91 -26.56 -18.23
CA ASN A 17 13.01 -27.08 -19.25
C ASN A 17 12.45 -28.43 -18.82
N ALA A 18 11.14 -28.61 -18.81
CA ALA A 18 10.51 -29.92 -18.83
C ALA A 18 9.45 -29.99 -19.96
N ARG A 19 9.68 -30.88 -20.93
CA ARG A 19 8.77 -31.20 -22.03
C ARG A 19 7.61 -32.09 -21.57
N PRO A 20 6.42 -31.99 -22.16
CA PRO A 20 5.32 -32.90 -21.86
C PRO A 20 5.43 -34.18 -22.72
N GLY A 21 5.35 -35.32 -22.05
CA GLY A 21 5.21 -36.63 -22.66
C GLY A 21 3.73 -37.00 -22.85
N SER A 22 3.41 -37.38 -24.05
CA SER A 22 2.13 -37.99 -24.46
C SER A 22 2.00 -39.41 -23.94
N LEU A 23 0.85 -39.81 -23.45
CA LEU A 23 0.45 -41.22 -23.41
C LEU A 23 -1.03 -41.42 -23.75
N ALA A 24 -1.19 -42.40 -24.63
CA ALA A 24 -2.40 -42.73 -25.33
C ALA A 24 -3.38 -43.56 -24.51
N ASN A 25 -4.62 -43.39 -24.88
CA ASN A 25 -5.81 -44.22 -24.79
C ASN A 25 -5.61 -45.75 -24.77
N ARG A 26 -6.26 -46.45 -23.84
CA ARG A 26 -6.85 -47.80 -24.11
C ARG A 26 -8.08 -47.99 -23.23
N GLY A 27 -9.17 -48.33 -23.87
CA GLY A 27 -10.46 -48.63 -23.27
C GLY A 27 -10.53 -50.06 -22.71
N GLY A 28 -11.60 -50.32 -21.99
CA GLY A 28 -11.95 -51.64 -21.47
C GLY A 28 -13.16 -51.50 -20.54
N GLY A 29 -14.35 -51.78 -21.06
CA GLY A 29 -15.55 -51.83 -20.24
C GLY A 29 -15.63 -53.09 -19.42
N ASN A 30 -16.34 -53.04 -18.29
CA ASN A 30 -17.14 -54.13 -17.77
C ASN A 30 -18.20 -53.62 -16.82
N ALA A 31 -19.41 -54.00 -17.10
CA ALA A 31 -20.57 -53.80 -16.25
C ALA A 31 -20.58 -54.83 -15.13
N MET A 32 -20.86 -54.41 -13.89
CA MET A 32 -21.45 -55.32 -12.88
C MET A 32 -22.23 -54.55 -11.81
N THR A 33 -23.50 -54.82 -11.84
CA THR A 33 -24.45 -55.05 -10.74
C THR A 33 -24.38 -54.20 -9.48
N GLY A 34 -25.53 -53.62 -9.20
CA GLY A 34 -25.87 -52.80 -8.06
C GLY A 34 -25.75 -53.46 -6.71
N ALA A 35 -25.19 -52.66 -5.82
CA ALA A 35 -25.43 -52.76 -4.37
C ALA A 35 -25.79 -51.35 -3.88
N ARG A 36 -27.05 -51.17 -3.51
CA ARG A 36 -27.52 -49.93 -2.84
C ARG A 36 -26.93 -49.90 -1.44
N TYR A 37 -25.81 -49.18 -1.29
CA TYR A 37 -25.36 -48.73 0.03
C TYR A 37 -26.11 -47.46 0.38
N CYS A 38 -26.96 -47.57 1.39
CA CYS A 38 -27.55 -46.41 2.05
C CYS A 38 -26.43 -45.72 2.84
N LEU A 39 -25.75 -44.73 2.19
CA LEU A 39 -24.80 -43.88 2.89
C LEU A 39 -25.60 -42.94 3.79
N LEU A 40 -25.61 -43.24 5.08
CA LEU A 40 -25.98 -42.30 6.13
C LEU A 40 -24.98 -41.14 6.02
N LEU A 41 -25.39 -40.03 5.38
CA LEU A 41 -24.69 -38.76 5.44
C LEU A 41 -24.74 -38.26 6.89
N LEU A 42 -23.70 -38.63 7.67
CA LEU A 42 -23.41 -37.91 8.90
C LEU A 42 -23.21 -36.43 8.49
N PRO A 43 -23.83 -35.47 9.18
CA PRO A 43 -23.56 -34.09 8.93
C PRO A 43 -22.06 -33.86 9.09
N ALA A 44 -21.42 -33.31 8.06
CA ALA A 44 -20.02 -32.92 8.12
C ALA A 44 -19.88 -31.95 9.30
N VAL A 45 -19.22 -32.42 10.37
CA VAL A 45 -18.86 -31.52 11.48
C VAL A 45 -17.98 -30.43 10.90
N ALA A 46 -18.48 -29.21 10.93
CA ALA A 46 -17.69 -28.06 10.48
C ALA A 46 -16.34 -28.09 11.25
N PRO A 47 -15.22 -27.90 10.55
CA PRO A 47 -13.92 -27.90 11.26
C PRO A 47 -13.94 -26.82 12.34
N ALA A 48 -13.45 -27.16 13.52
CA ALA A 48 -13.35 -26.20 14.62
C ALA A 48 -12.63 -24.92 14.15
N PRO A 49 -13.08 -23.74 14.57
CA PRO A 49 -12.45 -22.49 14.19
C PRO A 49 -10.96 -22.53 14.57
N PRO A 50 -10.08 -21.98 13.74
CA PRO A 50 -8.65 -21.99 14.01
C PRO A 50 -8.33 -21.24 15.30
N THR A 51 -7.46 -21.81 16.14
CA THR A 51 -7.03 -21.20 17.41
C THR A 51 -6.46 -19.80 17.17
N ALA A 52 -6.91 -18.82 17.96
CA ALA A 52 -6.44 -17.44 17.86
C ALA A 52 -4.96 -17.32 18.26
N LEU A 53 -4.21 -16.50 17.53
CA LEU A 53 -2.82 -16.18 17.81
C LEU A 53 -2.75 -14.81 18.50
N LEU A 54 -2.53 -14.79 19.80
CA LEU A 54 -2.62 -13.57 20.62
C LEU A 54 -1.34 -12.72 20.66
N SER A 55 -0.22 -13.25 20.15
CA SER A 55 1.07 -12.56 20.17
C SER A 55 1.86 -12.80 18.90
N CYS A 56 2.83 -11.93 18.65
CA CYS A 56 3.79 -12.08 17.56
C CYS A 56 4.63 -13.36 17.72
N ARG A 57 4.91 -13.82 18.94
CA ARG A 57 5.58 -15.10 19.19
C ARG A 57 4.75 -16.25 18.65
N ALA A 58 3.46 -16.31 19.00
CA ALA A 58 2.58 -17.35 18.51
C ALA A 58 2.39 -17.31 16.99
N ALA A 59 2.28 -16.11 16.40
CA ALA A 59 2.20 -15.94 14.96
C ALA A 59 3.50 -16.36 14.25
N HIS A 60 4.66 -16.06 14.84
CA HIS A 60 5.96 -16.50 14.35
C HIS A 60 6.08 -18.02 14.37
N ASP A 61 5.78 -18.66 15.50
CA ASP A 61 5.90 -20.10 15.66
C ASP A 61 4.95 -20.84 14.72
N PHE A 62 3.74 -20.30 14.50
CA PHE A 62 2.79 -20.80 13.51
C PHE A 62 3.34 -20.73 12.08
N LEU A 63 3.92 -19.61 11.66
CA LEU A 63 4.48 -19.45 10.31
C LEU A 63 5.70 -20.35 10.10
N CYS A 64 6.45 -20.63 11.16
CA CYS A 64 7.69 -21.39 11.11
C CYS A 64 7.52 -22.89 11.31
N ALA A 65 6.36 -23.35 11.72
CA ALA A 65 6.08 -24.78 11.91
C ALA A 65 6.35 -25.57 10.61
N GLY A 66 7.45 -26.36 10.61
CA GLY A 66 7.82 -27.21 9.47
C GLY A 66 8.34 -26.47 8.22
N ARG A 67 8.73 -25.19 8.31
CA ARG A 67 9.17 -24.38 7.18
C ARG A 67 10.57 -23.81 7.37
N THR A 68 11.35 -23.74 6.27
CA THR A 68 12.70 -23.15 6.22
C THR A 68 12.75 -21.82 5.47
N ARG A 69 11.59 -21.21 5.18
CA ARG A 69 11.51 -20.03 4.29
C ARG A 69 11.75 -18.74 5.05
N GLU A 70 12.66 -17.90 4.55
CA GLU A 70 12.87 -16.54 5.07
C GLU A 70 11.71 -15.62 4.66
N ASN A 71 11.09 -14.95 5.64
CA ASN A 71 10.15 -13.86 5.43
C ASN A 71 10.88 -12.53 5.58
N ARG A 72 11.57 -12.08 4.52
CA ARG A 72 12.22 -10.76 4.49
C ARG A 72 11.15 -9.69 4.25
N GLY A 73 11.27 -8.55 4.93
CA GLY A 73 10.35 -7.42 4.75
C GLY A 73 9.11 -7.45 5.61
N THR A 74 8.85 -8.54 6.35
CA THR A 74 7.71 -8.68 7.26
C THR A 74 8.14 -8.44 8.69
N VAL A 75 7.39 -7.60 9.42
CA VAL A 75 7.57 -7.35 10.85
C VAL A 75 6.29 -7.61 11.61
N CYS A 76 6.39 -7.89 12.90
CA CYS A 76 5.24 -8.06 13.76
C CYS A 76 5.34 -7.13 14.97
N PHE A 77 4.22 -6.53 15.34
CA PHE A 77 4.06 -5.68 16.52
C PHE A 77 3.04 -6.29 17.47
N ASP A 78 3.42 -6.44 18.73
CA ASP A 78 2.47 -6.72 19.79
C ASP A 78 1.87 -5.40 20.28
N VAL A 79 0.55 -5.34 20.27
CA VAL A 79 -0.26 -4.25 20.83
C VAL A 79 -0.79 -4.72 22.15
N ALA A 80 -0.42 -4.08 23.23
CA ALA A 80 -0.83 -4.46 24.58
C ALA A 80 -2.33 -4.27 24.82
N ALA A 81 -2.91 -5.04 25.72
CA ALA A 81 -4.26 -4.81 26.21
C ALA A 81 -4.36 -3.42 26.88
N SER A 82 -5.46 -2.73 26.66
CA SER A 82 -5.68 -1.38 27.17
C SER A 82 -7.17 -1.15 27.48
N ALA A 83 -7.44 -0.38 28.52
CA ALA A 83 -8.79 0.13 28.85
C ALA A 83 -9.24 1.27 27.93
N GLY A 84 -8.39 1.68 26.99
CA GLY A 84 -8.56 2.80 26.06
C GLY A 84 -7.37 3.76 26.09
N GLY A 85 -7.23 4.60 25.06
CA GLY A 85 -6.13 5.55 24.91
C GLY A 85 -5.00 5.03 24.02
N THR A 86 -3.74 5.20 24.42
CA THR A 86 -2.57 4.78 23.63
C THR A 86 -1.96 3.51 24.25
N PRO A 87 -2.15 2.32 23.65
CA PRO A 87 -1.57 1.10 24.16
C PRO A 87 -0.05 1.08 23.95
N ALA A 88 0.66 0.26 24.73
CA ALA A 88 2.03 -0.05 24.42
C ALA A 88 2.11 -0.88 23.13
N VAL A 89 2.99 -0.46 22.22
CA VAL A 89 3.28 -1.18 20.97
C VAL A 89 4.73 -1.60 21.00
N SER A 90 5.00 -2.90 20.91
CA SER A 90 6.36 -3.45 20.91
C SER A 90 6.62 -4.27 19.64
N ARG A 91 7.82 -4.11 19.09
CA ARG A 91 8.27 -4.90 17.94
C ARG A 91 8.81 -6.24 18.40
N PHE A 92 8.28 -7.31 17.83
CA PHE A 92 8.80 -8.64 18.04
C PHE A 92 10.12 -8.83 17.28
N GLN A 93 11.11 -9.39 17.97
CA GLN A 93 12.36 -9.84 17.37
C GLN A 93 12.56 -11.32 17.72
N ALA A 94 12.65 -12.16 16.70
CA ALA A 94 12.99 -13.56 16.92
C ALA A 94 14.47 -13.69 17.23
N ASN A 95 14.79 -14.34 18.34
CA ASN A 95 16.17 -14.72 18.66
C ASN A 95 16.57 -15.88 17.75
N SER A 96 17.51 -15.65 16.84
CA SER A 96 18.04 -16.69 15.96
C SER A 96 19.53 -16.88 16.19
N PRO A 97 20.00 -18.13 16.28
CA PRO A 97 21.43 -18.41 16.26
C PRO A 97 22.07 -17.88 14.99
N LYS A 98 23.30 -17.36 15.09
CA LYS A 98 24.06 -16.92 13.90
C LYS A 98 24.16 -18.08 12.91
N GLY A 99 23.74 -17.85 11.66
CA GLY A 99 23.84 -18.83 10.57
C GLY A 99 22.63 -19.76 10.39
N ALA A 100 21.58 -19.69 11.22
CA ALA A 100 20.35 -20.44 10.99
C ALA A 100 19.55 -19.83 9.82
N LYS A 101 18.96 -20.68 8.96
CA LYS A 101 17.94 -20.24 7.98
C LYS A 101 16.73 -19.77 8.76
N LEU A 102 16.44 -18.49 8.64
CA LEU A 102 15.45 -17.82 9.47
C LEU A 102 14.08 -17.93 8.82
N CYS A 103 13.09 -18.38 9.61
CA CYS A 103 11.69 -18.30 9.27
C CYS A 103 11.02 -17.21 10.12
N GLY A 104 9.93 -16.59 9.66
CA GLY A 104 9.14 -15.63 10.44
C GLY A 104 9.68 -14.19 10.41
N PHE A 105 9.49 -13.45 11.50
CA PHE A 105 9.70 -11.99 11.57
C PHE A 105 11.14 -11.63 11.97
N HIS A 106 12.09 -11.79 11.09
CA HIS A 106 13.52 -11.61 11.35
C HIS A 106 14.09 -10.25 11.02
N GLY A 107 13.28 -9.25 11.13
CA GLY A 107 13.73 -7.90 10.80
C GLY A 107 13.67 -7.63 9.31
N VAL A 108 13.81 -6.37 8.98
CA VAL A 108 13.75 -5.85 7.62
C VAL A 108 15.15 -5.50 7.15
N ALA A 109 15.41 -5.65 5.86
CA ALA A 109 16.58 -5.06 5.25
C ALA A 109 16.64 -3.56 5.60
N SER A 110 17.83 -2.99 5.69
CA SER A 110 18.03 -1.58 6.09
C SER A 110 17.16 -0.58 5.32
N VAL A 111 16.84 -0.89 4.07
CA VAL A 111 15.95 -0.10 3.20
C VAL A 111 14.52 -0.01 3.75
N ASN A 112 14.03 -1.06 4.40
CA ASN A 112 12.66 -1.17 4.90
C ASN A 112 12.55 -0.92 6.41
N ALA A 113 13.67 -0.78 7.12
CA ALA A 113 13.67 -0.49 8.56
C ALA A 113 12.89 0.81 8.88
N GLY A 114 13.07 1.84 8.07
CA GLY A 114 12.32 3.09 8.21
C GLY A 114 10.81 2.94 7.98
N ARG A 115 10.38 2.02 7.13
CA ARG A 115 8.94 1.73 6.92
C ARG A 115 8.33 1.06 8.14
N ALA A 116 9.04 0.08 8.71
CA ALA A 116 8.62 -0.59 9.94
C ALA A 116 8.51 0.39 11.12
N GLN A 117 9.52 1.25 11.29
CA GLN A 117 9.53 2.29 12.32
C GLN A 117 8.33 3.24 12.22
N ARG A 118 8.04 3.73 11.02
CA ARG A 118 6.90 4.62 10.77
C ARG A 118 5.58 3.94 11.10
N MET A 119 5.44 2.66 10.77
CA MET A 119 4.22 1.91 11.12
C MET A 119 4.08 1.72 12.63
N ALA A 120 5.18 1.48 13.37
CA ALA A 120 5.14 1.45 14.83
C ALA A 120 4.64 2.79 15.41
N LEU A 121 5.13 3.92 14.89
CA LEU A 121 4.65 5.25 15.27
C LEU A 121 3.17 5.44 14.95
N PHE A 122 2.73 5.00 13.77
CA PHE A 122 1.33 5.09 13.37
C PHE A 122 0.41 4.29 14.29
N LEU A 123 0.79 3.08 14.65
CA LEU A 123 0.04 2.25 15.60
C LEU A 123 0.02 2.86 17.00
N ALA A 124 1.12 3.48 17.43
CA ALA A 124 1.21 4.14 18.74
C ALA A 124 0.50 5.49 18.80
N ASP A 125 0.29 6.17 17.68
CA ASP A 125 -0.32 7.50 17.64
C ASP A 125 -1.86 7.49 17.64
N GLY A 126 -2.49 6.37 17.29
CA GLY A 126 -3.94 6.21 17.27
C GLY A 126 -4.54 6.23 18.69
N ARG A 127 -5.71 6.82 18.86
CA ARG A 127 -6.52 6.68 20.08
C ARG A 127 -7.30 5.37 20.00
N TRP A 128 -6.85 4.38 20.75
CA TRP A 128 -7.46 3.07 20.77
C TRP A 128 -8.66 3.04 21.72
N PRO A 129 -9.77 2.38 21.34
CA PRO A 129 -10.79 1.98 22.30
C PRO A 129 -10.22 0.90 23.24
N ALA A 130 -11.00 0.50 24.25
CA ALA A 130 -10.63 -0.66 25.05
C ALA A 130 -10.37 -1.88 24.15
N THR A 131 -9.25 -2.55 24.35
CA THR A 131 -8.80 -3.65 23.50
C THR A 131 -8.16 -4.76 24.33
N PRO A 132 -8.41 -6.05 24.01
CA PRO A 132 -7.70 -7.17 24.61
C PRO A 132 -6.23 -7.24 24.17
N GLY A 133 -5.83 -6.38 23.24
CA GLY A 133 -4.51 -6.44 22.62
C GLY A 133 -4.41 -7.53 21.55
N GLY A 134 -3.26 -7.62 20.92
CA GLY A 134 -3.00 -8.65 19.91
C GLY A 134 -1.81 -8.36 19.01
N ALA A 135 -1.53 -9.31 18.12
CA ALA A 135 -0.47 -9.18 17.13
C ALA A 135 -0.96 -8.48 15.86
N VAL A 136 -0.10 -7.62 15.29
CA VAL A 136 -0.28 -6.99 13.98
C VAL A 136 0.95 -7.28 13.14
N VAL A 137 0.76 -7.91 12.00
CA VAL A 137 1.83 -8.14 11.02
C VAL A 137 1.83 -7.00 10.01
N VAL A 138 3.01 -6.51 9.66
CA VAL A 138 3.20 -5.45 8.65
C VAL A 138 4.13 -5.96 7.57
N GLU A 139 3.66 -5.95 6.35
CA GLU A 139 4.47 -6.17 5.16
C GLU A 139 5.04 -4.84 4.69
N THR A 140 6.36 -4.73 4.64
CA THR A 140 7.05 -3.47 4.33
C THR A 140 7.50 -3.35 2.87
N GLU A 141 7.29 -4.39 2.07
CA GLU A 141 7.61 -4.38 0.64
C GLU A 141 6.54 -3.66 -0.20
N ASP A 142 6.90 -3.30 -1.42
CA ASP A 142 5.98 -2.63 -2.34
C ASP A 142 4.82 -3.54 -2.76
N MET A 143 5.08 -4.85 -2.86
CA MET A 143 4.11 -5.87 -3.27
C MET A 143 4.12 -7.05 -2.30
N PRO A 144 3.06 -7.23 -1.51
CA PRO A 144 3.01 -8.25 -0.46
C PRO A 144 3.13 -9.69 -0.99
N TRP A 145 2.67 -9.95 -2.22
CA TRP A 145 2.70 -11.30 -2.81
C TRP A 145 4.03 -11.70 -3.45
N ALA A 146 4.94 -10.74 -3.66
CA ALA A 146 6.09 -10.99 -4.53
C ALA A 146 7.26 -11.67 -3.83
N ALA A 147 7.41 -11.51 -2.51
CA ALA A 147 8.67 -11.92 -1.89
C ALA A 147 8.56 -12.54 -0.47
N THR A 148 7.65 -12.10 0.42
CA THR A 148 7.88 -12.33 1.85
C THR A 148 6.75 -12.99 2.61
N LEU A 149 5.49 -12.61 2.40
CA LEU A 149 4.35 -13.24 3.04
C LEU A 149 3.36 -13.75 1.98
N PRO A 150 3.41 -15.04 1.61
CA PRO A 150 2.47 -15.62 0.67
C PRO A 150 1.03 -15.40 1.08
N ARG A 151 0.14 -15.21 0.10
CA ARG A 151 -1.29 -14.98 0.33
C ARG A 151 -1.94 -16.04 1.25
N ALA A 152 -1.55 -17.30 1.10
CA ALA A 152 -2.05 -18.37 1.94
C ALA A 152 -1.66 -18.17 3.42
N ASP A 153 -0.42 -17.70 3.69
CA ASP A 153 0.05 -17.44 5.04
C ASP A 153 -0.65 -16.22 5.64
N ALA A 154 -0.82 -15.15 4.84
CA ALA A 154 -1.59 -13.98 5.26
C ALA A 154 -3.06 -14.34 5.57
N ALA A 155 -3.69 -15.15 4.75
CA ALA A 155 -5.05 -15.65 5.00
C ALA A 155 -5.12 -16.50 6.27
N ALA A 156 -4.14 -17.37 6.49
CA ALA A 156 -4.07 -18.20 7.69
C ALA A 156 -3.84 -17.38 8.98
N LEU A 157 -3.06 -16.29 8.92
CA LEU A 157 -2.91 -15.33 10.02
C LEU A 157 -4.21 -14.56 10.27
N ALA A 158 -4.83 -14.03 9.20
CA ALA A 158 -6.09 -13.29 9.29
C ALA A 158 -7.22 -14.13 9.90
N ALA A 159 -7.34 -15.40 9.49
CA ALA A 159 -8.30 -16.35 10.05
C ALA A 159 -8.08 -16.62 11.55
N ARG A 160 -6.87 -16.39 12.06
CA ARG A 160 -6.50 -16.51 13.47
C ARG A 160 -6.49 -15.17 14.22
N GLY A 161 -7.07 -14.14 13.61
CA GLY A 161 -7.23 -12.83 14.21
C GLY A 161 -5.95 -11.99 14.20
N VAL A 162 -4.95 -12.32 13.38
CA VAL A 162 -3.75 -11.48 13.17
C VAL A 162 -3.90 -10.69 11.87
N PRO A 163 -4.22 -9.40 11.92
CA PRO A 163 -4.30 -8.58 10.73
C PRO A 163 -2.91 -8.40 10.08
N VAL A 164 -2.88 -8.46 8.75
CA VAL A 164 -1.67 -8.21 7.96
C VAL A 164 -1.81 -6.86 7.25
N LEU A 165 -1.10 -5.85 7.71
CA LEU A 165 -1.10 -4.51 7.13
C LEU A 165 -0.20 -4.48 5.90
N VAL A 166 -0.72 -3.90 4.81
CA VAL A 166 0.00 -3.69 3.55
C VAL A 166 -0.28 -2.29 3.02
N TYR A 167 0.62 -1.74 2.25
CA TYR A 167 0.45 -0.40 1.68
C TYR A 167 -0.34 -0.41 0.36
N SER A 168 -0.36 -1.56 -0.33
CA SER A 168 -1.04 -1.74 -1.61
C SER A 168 -1.43 -3.21 -1.79
N ALA A 169 -2.64 -3.46 -2.25
CA ALA A 169 -3.09 -4.80 -2.66
C ALA A 169 -4.28 -4.70 -3.63
N ALA A 170 -4.58 -5.80 -4.32
CA ALA A 170 -5.79 -5.89 -5.13
C ALA A 170 -7.04 -5.90 -4.25
N THR A 171 -8.14 -5.31 -4.76
CA THR A 171 -9.42 -5.21 -4.05
C THR A 171 -9.95 -6.58 -3.59
N SER A 172 -9.75 -7.62 -4.39
CA SER A 172 -10.17 -8.98 -4.08
C SER A 172 -9.52 -9.60 -2.84
N TYR A 173 -8.37 -9.06 -2.40
CA TYR A 173 -7.58 -9.58 -1.29
C TYR A 173 -7.40 -8.63 -0.13
N SER A 174 -7.99 -7.44 -0.20
CA SER A 174 -7.78 -6.38 0.77
C SER A 174 -9.07 -5.91 1.43
N THR A 175 -8.93 -5.40 2.65
CA THR A 175 -9.96 -4.76 3.45
C THR A 175 -9.42 -3.44 4.02
N TRP A 176 -10.26 -2.63 4.61
CA TRP A 176 -9.94 -1.32 5.17
C TRP A 176 -10.97 -0.91 6.21
N PRO A 177 -10.67 0.07 7.10
CA PRO A 177 -11.67 0.64 8.01
C PRO A 177 -12.86 1.23 7.27
N ALA A 178 -14.07 1.06 7.82
CA ALA A 178 -15.32 1.51 7.20
C ALA A 178 -15.37 3.03 6.96
N GLU A 179 -14.61 3.81 7.71
CA GLU A 179 -14.44 5.25 7.55
C GLU A 179 -13.87 5.65 6.18
N PHE A 180 -13.17 4.71 5.50
CA PHE A 180 -12.58 4.91 4.18
C PHE A 180 -13.38 4.23 3.06
N GLY A 181 -14.62 3.92 3.28
CA GLY A 181 -15.55 3.42 2.28
C GLY A 181 -16.18 2.07 2.62
N SER A 182 -17.32 1.81 2.01
CA SER A 182 -18.04 0.53 2.15
C SER A 182 -17.34 -0.60 1.39
N GLY A 183 -17.61 -1.84 1.78
CA GLY A 183 -17.16 -3.04 1.08
C GLY A 183 -15.84 -3.66 1.56
N GLY A 184 -15.29 -3.18 2.66
CA GLY A 184 -14.25 -3.92 3.36
C GLY A 184 -14.81 -5.26 3.86
N ASN A 185 -14.23 -6.38 3.41
CA ASN A 185 -14.59 -7.71 3.89
C ASN A 185 -13.52 -8.20 4.85
N ASP A 186 -13.88 -8.38 6.10
CA ASP A 186 -12.98 -8.77 7.18
C ASP A 186 -12.34 -10.16 7.02
N THR A 187 -12.81 -10.98 6.10
CA THR A 187 -12.21 -12.29 5.78
C THR A 187 -11.04 -12.18 4.81
N ARG A 188 -10.81 -11.03 4.21
CA ARG A 188 -9.69 -10.82 3.29
C ARG A 188 -8.35 -10.76 4.02
N PRO A 189 -7.27 -11.30 3.42
CA PRO A 189 -5.99 -11.48 4.12
C PRO A 189 -5.27 -10.18 4.45
N TYR A 190 -5.43 -9.13 3.64
CA TYR A 190 -4.67 -7.90 3.79
C TYR A 190 -5.53 -6.73 4.22
N VAL A 191 -4.99 -5.91 5.14
CA VAL A 191 -5.58 -4.64 5.56
C VAL A 191 -4.76 -3.52 4.90
N LEU A 192 -5.39 -2.73 4.03
CA LEU A 192 -4.74 -1.57 3.43
C LEU A 192 -4.47 -0.52 4.49
N ALA A 193 -3.21 -0.17 4.68
CA ALA A 193 -2.75 0.82 5.66
C ALA A 193 -2.10 2.02 4.97
N PRO A 194 -2.05 3.19 5.63
CA PRO A 194 -1.34 4.35 5.14
C PRO A 194 0.13 4.04 4.85
N ASP A 195 0.60 4.50 3.71
CA ASP A 195 1.99 4.31 3.33
C ASP A 195 2.96 5.10 4.21
N HIS A 196 4.23 4.73 4.15
CA HIS A 196 5.26 5.27 5.01
C HIS A 196 5.51 6.77 4.80
N ASP A 197 5.23 7.34 3.62
CA ASP A 197 5.38 8.77 3.37
C ASP A 197 4.23 9.55 4.00
N TYR A 198 3.00 9.01 3.96
CA TYR A 198 1.86 9.56 4.68
C TYR A 198 2.13 9.62 6.19
N VAL A 199 2.66 8.53 6.76
CA VAL A 199 2.98 8.48 8.20
C VAL A 199 4.10 9.45 8.55
N ALA A 200 5.19 9.46 7.79
CA ALA A 200 6.35 10.33 8.04
C ALA A 200 6.00 11.82 7.97
N SER A 201 5.11 12.18 7.05
CA SER A 201 4.67 13.57 6.86
C SER A 201 3.46 13.95 7.71
N ARG A 202 3.01 13.05 8.58
CA ARG A 202 1.80 13.21 9.40
C ARG A 202 0.58 13.63 8.57
N GLY A 203 0.32 12.86 7.52
CA GLY A 203 -0.80 13.10 6.60
C GLY A 203 -0.55 14.22 5.61
N TYR A 204 0.70 14.45 5.24
CA TYR A 204 1.10 15.54 4.34
C TYR A 204 0.69 16.93 4.86
N ALA A 205 0.77 17.14 6.19
CA ALA A 205 0.31 18.37 6.83
C ALA A 205 0.99 19.63 6.25
N ASP A 206 2.29 19.52 5.93
CA ASP A 206 3.11 20.61 5.40
C ASP A 206 3.35 20.51 3.88
N ALA A 207 2.56 19.69 3.17
CA ALA A 207 2.76 19.49 1.76
C ALA A 207 2.54 20.80 0.95
N PHE A 208 3.39 21.03 -0.05
CA PHE A 208 3.38 22.24 -0.89
C PHE A 208 2.01 22.51 -1.54
N TRP A 209 1.29 21.47 -1.97
CA TRP A 209 -0.01 21.58 -2.62
C TRP A 209 -1.13 22.06 -1.66
N ARG A 210 -1.01 21.84 -0.35
CA ARG A 210 -1.96 22.35 0.64
C ARG A 210 -1.85 23.88 0.82
N ARG A 211 -0.70 24.44 0.50
CA ARG A 211 -0.38 25.85 0.63
C ARG A 211 -0.19 26.54 -0.72
N ALA A 212 -0.74 25.91 -1.79
CA ALA A 212 -0.58 26.44 -3.14
C ALA A 212 -1.12 27.86 -3.23
N PRO A 213 -0.31 28.83 -3.73
CA PRO A 213 -0.75 30.20 -3.89
C PRO A 213 -1.90 30.31 -4.89
N PRO A 214 -2.69 31.42 -4.86
CA PRO A 214 -3.79 31.67 -5.82
C PRO A 214 -3.39 31.61 -7.29
N LYS A 215 -2.09 31.84 -7.62
CA LYS A 215 -1.58 31.69 -8.99
C LYS A 215 -1.71 30.29 -9.58
N TYR A 216 -1.98 29.27 -8.75
CA TYR A 216 -2.27 27.90 -9.15
C TYR A 216 -3.76 27.54 -9.07
N ALA A 217 -4.63 28.55 -8.92
CA ALA A 217 -6.08 28.35 -9.05
C ALA A 217 -6.43 27.81 -10.44
N TRP A 218 -7.52 27.10 -10.56
CA TRP A 218 -7.92 26.42 -11.80
C TRP A 218 -7.84 27.31 -13.05
N ALA A 219 -8.34 28.53 -12.95
CA ALA A 219 -8.35 29.49 -14.08
C ALA A 219 -6.94 29.94 -14.55
N ALA A 220 -5.94 29.84 -13.66
CA ALA A 220 -4.56 30.19 -13.97
C ALA A 220 -3.73 29.02 -14.51
N LYS A 221 -4.27 27.80 -14.49
CA LYS A 221 -3.56 26.61 -14.94
C LYS A 221 -3.48 26.55 -16.47
N ALA A 222 -2.31 26.17 -16.97
CA ALA A 222 -2.09 25.98 -18.40
C ALA A 222 -2.79 24.69 -18.92
N PRO A 223 -3.38 24.73 -20.14
CA PRO A 223 -4.16 23.62 -20.69
C PRO A 223 -3.25 22.51 -21.25
N HIS A 224 -2.45 21.90 -20.38
CA HIS A 224 -1.61 20.76 -20.71
C HIS A 224 -1.61 19.75 -19.56
N ALA A 225 -1.08 18.58 -19.83
CA ALA A 225 -0.91 17.50 -18.85
C ALA A 225 0.57 17.21 -18.61
N VAL A 226 0.91 16.80 -17.40
CA VAL A 226 2.28 16.45 -17.03
C VAL A 226 2.35 15.11 -16.31
N TRP A 227 3.48 14.43 -16.52
CA TRP A 227 3.89 13.29 -15.71
C TRP A 227 5.41 13.19 -15.60
N ARG A 228 5.90 12.85 -14.42
CA ARG A 228 7.29 12.46 -14.14
C ARG A 228 7.31 11.34 -13.14
N GLY A 229 8.21 10.39 -13.33
CA GLY A 229 8.40 9.28 -12.39
C GLY A 229 9.59 8.41 -12.76
N SER A 230 9.93 7.47 -11.88
CA SER A 230 10.92 6.43 -12.15
C SER A 230 10.36 5.40 -13.13
N SER A 231 11.23 4.65 -13.80
CA SER A 231 10.86 3.54 -14.69
C SER A 231 10.46 2.25 -13.95
N THR A 232 10.02 2.37 -12.69
CA THR A 232 9.53 1.22 -11.90
C THR A 232 8.28 0.60 -12.53
N GLY A 233 8.09 -0.69 -12.28
CA GLY A 233 7.01 -1.50 -12.84
C GLY A 233 7.56 -2.86 -13.32
N PRO A 234 6.82 -3.60 -14.14
CA PRO A 234 7.31 -4.82 -14.74
C PRO A 234 8.66 -4.60 -15.43
N VAL A 235 9.62 -5.48 -15.15
CA VAL A 235 10.95 -5.42 -15.77
C VAL A 235 10.85 -5.81 -17.23
N VAL A 236 11.29 -4.93 -18.12
CA VAL A 236 11.27 -5.13 -19.56
C VAL A 236 12.71 -5.35 -20.04
N GLY A 237 12.97 -6.52 -20.64
CA GLY A 237 14.27 -6.88 -21.20
C GLY A 237 14.39 -6.66 -22.70
N ASP A 238 13.26 -6.49 -23.41
CA ASP A 238 13.15 -6.38 -24.86
C ASP A 238 12.57 -5.00 -25.24
N PRO A 239 13.28 -4.19 -26.05
CA PRO A 239 12.78 -2.91 -26.55
C PRO A 239 11.43 -2.97 -27.27
N ALA A 240 11.10 -4.09 -27.90
CA ALA A 240 9.80 -4.28 -28.56
C ALA A 240 8.62 -4.41 -27.56
N LYS A 241 8.91 -4.72 -26.31
CA LYS A 241 7.92 -4.98 -25.25
C LYS A 241 7.79 -3.83 -24.24
N LEU A 242 8.18 -2.61 -24.58
CA LEU A 242 8.12 -1.45 -23.68
C LEU A 242 6.74 -1.25 -23.07
N ASP A 243 5.67 -1.57 -23.78
CA ASP A 243 4.30 -1.40 -23.32
C ASP A 243 3.89 -2.34 -22.17
N GLN A 244 4.70 -3.35 -21.87
CA GLN A 244 4.51 -4.16 -20.67
C GLN A 244 4.78 -3.39 -19.38
N ASN A 245 5.46 -2.25 -19.47
CA ASN A 245 5.60 -1.31 -18.36
C ASN A 245 4.79 -0.04 -18.67
N ALA A 246 3.71 0.17 -17.92
CA ALA A 246 2.76 1.26 -18.16
C ALA A 246 3.40 2.66 -18.17
N ARG A 247 4.48 2.88 -17.40
CA ARG A 247 5.21 4.15 -17.36
C ARG A 247 6.02 4.40 -18.64
N LEU A 248 6.61 3.35 -19.19
CA LEU A 248 7.31 3.41 -20.47
C LEU A 248 6.32 3.59 -21.62
N ALA A 249 5.21 2.87 -21.59
CA ALA A 249 4.11 3.01 -22.54
C ALA A 249 3.55 4.45 -22.54
N LEU A 250 3.34 5.04 -21.35
CA LEU A 250 2.91 6.43 -21.21
C LEU A 250 3.90 7.40 -21.88
N CYS A 251 5.20 7.27 -21.58
CA CYS A 251 6.23 8.14 -22.18
C CYS A 251 6.34 7.97 -23.70
N ARG A 252 6.15 6.73 -24.22
CA ARG A 252 6.14 6.48 -25.65
C ARG A 252 4.94 7.14 -26.34
N ARG A 253 3.75 7.04 -25.77
CA ARG A 253 2.54 7.69 -26.29
C ARG A 253 2.65 9.19 -26.25
N ALA A 254 3.25 9.76 -25.20
CA ALA A 254 3.44 11.21 -25.04
C ALA A 254 4.28 11.84 -26.15
N GLN A 255 5.14 11.09 -26.86
CA GLN A 255 5.91 11.61 -27.98
C GLN A 255 5.03 12.12 -29.14
N ASN A 256 3.83 11.59 -29.27
CA ASN A 256 2.87 11.96 -30.32
C ASN A 256 1.75 12.89 -29.79
N LEU A 257 1.83 13.34 -28.54
CA LEU A 257 0.80 14.14 -27.87
C LEU A 257 1.39 15.46 -27.39
N THR A 258 1.21 16.54 -28.17
CA THR A 258 1.76 17.87 -27.88
C THR A 258 1.26 18.46 -26.56
N VAL A 259 0.12 17.98 -26.07
CA VAL A 259 -0.51 18.43 -24.82
C VAL A 259 -0.08 17.63 -23.59
N LEU A 260 0.77 16.62 -23.75
CA LEU A 260 1.25 15.76 -22.66
C LEU A 260 2.79 15.77 -22.58
N ASP A 261 3.33 16.30 -21.49
CA ASP A 261 4.74 16.16 -21.16
C ASP A 261 4.94 15.04 -20.13
N ALA A 262 5.16 13.81 -20.63
CA ALA A 262 5.43 12.63 -19.80
C ALA A 262 6.84 12.09 -20.05
N ARG A 263 7.67 12.02 -18.97
CA ARG A 263 9.06 11.55 -19.09
C ARG A 263 9.51 10.78 -17.84
N ILE A 264 10.48 9.90 -18.03
CA ILE A 264 11.16 9.18 -16.97
C ILE A 264 12.21 10.11 -16.33
N SER A 265 12.03 10.43 -15.06
CA SER A 265 13.01 11.24 -14.31
C SER A 265 14.15 10.40 -13.73
N ASN A 266 13.91 9.13 -13.42
CA ASN A 266 14.90 8.23 -12.88
C ASN A 266 14.80 6.83 -13.52
N VAL A 267 15.87 6.41 -14.19
CA VAL A 267 15.95 5.09 -14.85
C VAL A 267 16.42 4.05 -13.85
N VAL A 268 15.51 3.18 -13.43
CA VAL A 268 15.73 2.08 -12.47
C VAL A 268 15.09 0.80 -13.00
N GLN A 269 15.53 -0.36 -12.51
CA GLN A 269 14.99 -1.69 -12.87
C GLN A 269 15.10 -2.06 -14.36
N LEU A 270 15.77 -1.27 -15.17
CA LEU A 270 16.01 -1.51 -16.58
C LEU A 270 17.49 -1.81 -16.83
N ARG A 271 17.81 -2.64 -17.79
CA ARG A 271 19.18 -3.05 -18.13
C ARG A 271 19.39 -3.06 -19.65
N GLY A 272 20.68 -3.05 -20.06
CA GLY A 272 21.07 -3.23 -21.46
C GLY A 272 20.40 -2.25 -22.42
N ALA A 273 20.01 -2.75 -23.59
CA ALA A 273 19.45 -1.94 -24.68
C ALA A 273 18.19 -1.17 -24.29
N VAL A 274 17.34 -1.73 -23.41
CA VAL A 274 16.13 -1.05 -22.92
C VAL A 274 16.48 0.17 -22.09
N ALA A 275 17.45 0.05 -21.19
CA ALA A 275 17.88 1.19 -20.36
C ALA A 275 18.45 2.32 -21.23
N GLU A 276 19.27 2.00 -22.22
CA GLU A 276 19.84 3.01 -23.12
C GLU A 276 18.78 3.65 -24.01
N LEU A 277 17.84 2.88 -24.52
CA LEU A 277 16.72 3.40 -25.29
C LEU A 277 15.87 4.38 -24.46
N VAL A 278 15.57 4.03 -23.20
CA VAL A 278 14.79 4.88 -22.30
C VAL A 278 15.56 6.14 -21.94
N LYS A 279 16.86 6.06 -21.67
CA LYS A 279 17.71 7.23 -21.41
C LYS A 279 17.74 8.18 -22.61
N LYS A 280 17.85 7.64 -23.82
CA LYS A 280 17.94 8.42 -25.05
C LYS A 280 16.61 9.11 -25.39
N ASN A 281 15.49 8.40 -25.31
CA ASN A 281 14.23 8.85 -25.92
C ASN A 281 13.20 9.35 -24.90
N TYR A 282 13.21 8.84 -23.67
CA TYR A 282 12.13 9.08 -22.69
C TYR A 282 12.60 9.76 -21.40
N LYS A 283 13.92 9.92 -21.19
CA LYS A 283 14.43 10.60 -19.99
C LYS A 283 14.16 12.09 -20.05
N GLY A 284 13.76 12.64 -18.89
CA GLY A 284 13.63 14.08 -18.67
C GLY A 284 14.09 14.44 -17.27
N ALA A 285 14.40 15.71 -17.06
CA ALA A 285 14.70 16.22 -15.73
C ALA A 285 13.48 16.05 -14.80
N PRO A 286 13.69 15.88 -13.48
CA PRO A 286 12.64 16.12 -12.51
C PRO A 286 12.06 17.51 -12.69
N ILE A 287 10.76 17.66 -12.48
CA ILE A 287 10.11 18.98 -12.52
C ILE A 287 9.78 19.44 -11.11
N LEU A 288 9.78 20.74 -10.92
CA LEU A 288 9.45 21.35 -9.65
C LEU A 288 7.96 21.19 -9.30
N PRO A 289 7.60 21.24 -8.01
CA PRO A 289 6.20 21.23 -7.58
C PRO A 289 5.33 22.27 -8.30
N GLU A 290 5.87 23.43 -8.59
CA GLU A 290 5.21 24.53 -9.29
C GLU A 290 4.77 24.13 -10.70
N THR A 291 5.59 23.38 -11.42
CA THR A 291 5.25 22.90 -12.78
C THR A 291 4.04 21.96 -12.75
N TRP A 292 3.99 21.07 -11.74
CA TRP A 292 2.83 20.22 -11.57
C TRP A 292 1.57 21.01 -11.25
N LEU A 293 1.66 21.98 -10.33
CA LEU A 293 0.53 22.81 -9.92
C LEU A 293 0.03 23.73 -11.06
N ALA A 294 0.91 24.11 -11.98
CA ALA A 294 0.57 24.96 -13.11
C ALA A 294 -0.18 24.23 -14.24
N ALA A 295 -0.15 22.90 -14.28
CA ALA A 295 -0.83 22.09 -15.29
C ALA A 295 -2.31 21.87 -14.95
N LYS A 296 -3.21 21.98 -15.91
CA LYS A 296 -4.64 21.64 -15.73
C LYS A 296 -4.85 20.15 -15.47
N ALA A 297 -4.04 19.30 -16.08
CA ALA A 297 -4.14 17.87 -15.95
C ALA A 297 -2.83 17.24 -15.46
N VAL A 298 -2.95 16.19 -14.67
CA VAL A 298 -1.82 15.36 -14.22
C VAL A 298 -2.15 13.88 -14.42
N VAL A 299 -1.16 13.09 -14.85
CA VAL A 299 -1.37 11.66 -15.03
C VAL A 299 -0.93 10.92 -13.77
N ASP A 300 -1.71 9.93 -13.35
CA ASP A 300 -1.34 8.99 -12.31
C ASP A 300 -1.26 7.57 -12.87
N VAL A 301 -0.07 6.97 -12.77
CA VAL A 301 0.22 5.62 -13.26
C VAL A 301 1.04 4.85 -12.25
N ASP A 302 0.62 3.61 -11.98
CA ASP A 302 1.26 2.72 -11.03
C ASP A 302 2.69 2.35 -11.47
N GLY A 303 3.51 1.93 -10.52
CA GLY A 303 4.85 1.41 -10.75
C GLY A 303 4.92 -0.07 -10.36
N ASN A 304 5.81 -0.40 -9.39
CA ASN A 304 5.83 -1.74 -8.78
C ASN A 304 4.51 -2.05 -8.05
N SER A 305 3.93 -1.03 -7.47
CA SER A 305 2.59 -1.00 -6.90
C SER A 305 1.96 0.37 -7.21
N ASN A 306 1.04 0.85 -6.39
CA ASN A 306 0.47 2.18 -6.56
C ASN A 306 1.54 3.29 -6.54
N SER A 307 1.19 4.47 -7.02
CA SER A 307 2.10 5.63 -7.05
C SER A 307 2.33 6.28 -5.67
N TRP A 308 1.86 5.65 -4.58
CA TRP A 308 2.04 6.02 -3.17
C TRP A 308 1.59 7.47 -2.90
N ALA A 309 2.47 8.27 -2.28
CA ALA A 309 2.26 9.71 -2.12
C ALA A 309 1.89 10.42 -3.44
N GLY A 310 2.35 9.89 -4.57
CA GLY A 310 2.12 10.47 -5.90
C GLY A 310 0.65 10.66 -6.24
N CYS A 311 -0.19 9.64 -6.03
CA CYS A 311 -1.64 9.77 -6.29
C CYS A 311 -2.30 10.75 -5.31
N PHE A 312 -1.93 10.66 -4.02
CA PHE A 312 -2.52 11.48 -2.97
C PHE A 312 -2.34 12.99 -3.24
N TRP A 313 -1.10 13.43 -3.50
CA TRP A 313 -0.86 14.86 -3.75
C TRP A 313 -1.40 15.33 -5.09
N LYS A 314 -1.43 14.50 -6.13
CA LYS A 314 -2.04 14.86 -7.42
C LYS A 314 -3.53 15.14 -7.27
N LEU A 315 -4.26 14.29 -6.51
CA LEU A 315 -5.67 14.53 -6.19
C LEU A 315 -5.87 15.82 -5.37
N GLY A 316 -4.90 16.19 -4.53
CA GLY A 316 -4.93 17.42 -3.74
C GLY A 316 -4.47 18.68 -4.48
N SER A 317 -3.99 18.58 -5.71
CA SER A 317 -3.33 19.68 -6.44
C SER A 317 -4.27 20.66 -7.15
N ASN A 318 -5.58 20.46 -7.07
CA ASN A 318 -6.58 21.17 -7.86
C ASN A 318 -6.31 21.10 -9.39
N SER A 319 -5.73 19.98 -9.83
CA SER A 319 -5.63 19.60 -11.24
C SER A 319 -6.50 18.37 -11.48
N VAL A 320 -7.03 18.20 -12.68
CA VAL A 320 -7.75 16.99 -13.00
C VAL A 320 -6.76 15.82 -13.12
N VAL A 321 -7.01 14.74 -12.41
CA VAL A 321 -6.16 13.55 -12.42
C VAL A 321 -6.67 12.58 -13.47
N LEU A 322 -5.86 12.29 -14.50
CA LEU A 322 -6.08 11.16 -15.40
C LEU A 322 -5.43 9.93 -14.74
N LYS A 323 -6.25 9.11 -14.11
CA LYS A 323 -5.75 7.95 -13.36
C LYS A 323 -5.85 6.68 -14.20
N VAL A 324 -4.70 6.06 -14.47
CA VAL A 324 -4.65 4.71 -15.06
C VAL A 324 -5.21 3.73 -14.03
N VAL A 325 -6.31 3.06 -14.38
CA VAL A 325 -7.05 2.19 -13.45
C VAL A 325 -6.47 0.79 -13.49
N THR A 326 -6.00 0.32 -12.35
CA THR A 326 -5.56 -1.06 -12.13
C THR A 326 -6.41 -1.71 -11.03
N GLU A 327 -6.16 -2.98 -10.72
CA GLU A 327 -6.80 -3.66 -9.58
C GLU A 327 -6.20 -3.26 -8.23
N LEU A 328 -5.01 -2.63 -8.23
CA LEU A 328 -4.30 -2.24 -7.01
C LEU A 328 -4.98 -1.07 -6.30
N ARG A 329 -5.03 -1.15 -4.99
CA ARG A 329 -5.65 -0.14 -4.13
C ARG A 329 -4.71 0.29 -3.01
N GLN A 330 -4.85 1.57 -2.62
CA GLN A 330 -4.38 2.11 -1.35
C GLN A 330 -5.56 2.31 -0.39
N TRP A 331 -5.26 2.53 0.87
CA TRP A 331 -6.23 2.62 1.97
C TRP A 331 -7.38 3.64 1.75
N TYR A 332 -7.14 4.72 1.01
CA TYR A 332 -8.14 5.76 0.72
C TYR A 332 -8.85 5.60 -0.64
N TYR A 333 -8.40 4.68 -1.49
CA TYR A 333 -8.99 4.50 -2.83
C TYR A 333 -10.48 4.14 -2.81
N PRO A 334 -11.01 3.45 -1.79
CA PRO A 334 -12.46 3.18 -1.72
C PRO A 334 -13.33 4.44 -1.62
N LEU A 335 -12.75 5.59 -1.24
CA LEU A 335 -13.43 6.90 -1.25
C LEU A 335 -13.42 7.56 -2.63
N LEU A 336 -12.61 7.08 -3.56
CA LEU A 336 -12.49 7.66 -4.89
C LEU A 336 -13.57 7.10 -5.81
N ALA A 337 -14.28 7.99 -6.50
CA ALA A 337 -15.22 7.63 -7.54
C ALA A 337 -14.75 8.19 -8.89
N ALA A 338 -14.76 7.35 -9.93
CA ALA A 338 -14.45 7.75 -11.30
C ALA A 338 -15.43 8.85 -11.76
N ASN A 339 -14.93 9.80 -12.53
CA ASN A 339 -15.64 10.99 -13.03
C ASN A 339 -16.21 11.91 -11.92
N THR A 340 -15.86 11.64 -10.65
CA THR A 340 -16.12 12.54 -9.53
C THR A 340 -14.83 13.09 -8.94
N HIS A 341 -13.81 12.23 -8.76
CA HIS A 341 -12.54 12.61 -8.17
C HIS A 341 -11.36 12.47 -9.14
N PHE A 342 -11.54 11.74 -10.24
CA PHE A 342 -10.53 11.55 -11.28
C PHE A 342 -11.20 11.11 -12.59
N VAL A 343 -10.50 11.32 -13.70
CA VAL A 343 -10.89 10.78 -15.02
C VAL A 343 -10.20 9.42 -15.18
N PRO A 344 -10.95 8.33 -15.33
CA PRO A 344 -10.36 7.00 -15.49
C PRO A 344 -9.73 6.86 -16.88
N VAL A 345 -8.54 6.25 -16.92
CA VAL A 345 -7.82 5.83 -18.13
C VAL A 345 -7.66 4.32 -18.10
N ALA A 346 -7.87 3.65 -19.23
CA ALA A 346 -7.69 2.21 -19.35
C ALA A 346 -6.27 1.77 -18.96
N SER A 347 -6.14 0.59 -18.35
CA SER A 347 -4.85 0.07 -17.85
C SER A 347 -3.79 -0.09 -18.93
N ASP A 348 -4.20 -0.33 -20.18
CA ASP A 348 -3.36 -0.43 -21.39
C ASP A 348 -3.12 0.93 -22.06
N LEU A 349 -3.64 2.02 -21.50
CA LEU A 349 -3.60 3.39 -22.03
C LEU A 349 -4.31 3.56 -23.38
N SER A 350 -5.15 2.63 -23.81
CA SER A 350 -5.79 2.65 -25.14
C SER A 350 -6.65 3.89 -25.38
N ASP A 351 -7.28 4.43 -24.33
CA ASP A 351 -8.13 5.62 -24.38
C ASP A 351 -7.46 6.91 -23.90
N LEU A 352 -6.14 6.90 -23.60
CA LEU A 352 -5.42 8.03 -23.01
C LEU A 352 -5.58 9.31 -23.85
N ASP A 353 -5.38 9.25 -25.19
CA ASP A 353 -5.48 10.42 -26.05
C ASP A 353 -6.89 11.03 -26.01
N THR A 354 -7.91 10.21 -26.13
CA THR A 354 -9.32 10.64 -26.07
C THR A 354 -9.64 11.29 -24.72
N ARG A 355 -9.23 10.66 -23.61
CA ARG A 355 -9.45 11.20 -22.26
C ARG A 355 -8.71 12.50 -22.03
N LEU A 356 -7.47 12.58 -22.54
CA LEU A 356 -6.65 13.77 -22.41
C LEU A 356 -7.22 14.95 -23.18
N ARG A 357 -7.61 14.75 -24.44
CA ARG A 357 -8.28 15.78 -25.24
C ARG A 357 -9.57 16.24 -24.59
N ALA A 358 -10.41 15.32 -24.13
CA ALA A 358 -11.65 15.68 -23.43
C ALA A 358 -11.37 16.46 -22.13
N ALA A 359 -10.32 16.11 -21.38
CA ALA A 359 -9.97 16.78 -20.13
C ALA A 359 -9.41 18.19 -20.33
N LEU A 360 -8.85 18.49 -21.50
CA LEU A 360 -8.24 19.79 -21.83
C LEU A 360 -9.11 20.64 -22.79
N ASP A 361 -10.21 20.09 -23.25
CA ASP A 361 -11.17 20.79 -24.11
C ASP A 361 -11.84 21.93 -23.33
N PRO A 362 -11.79 23.19 -23.82
CA PRO A 362 -12.49 24.31 -23.18
C PRO A 362 -14.00 24.08 -22.99
N ALA A 363 -14.66 23.31 -23.87
CA ALA A 363 -16.06 22.95 -23.73
C ALA A 363 -16.36 22.12 -22.47
N ASN A 364 -15.36 21.38 -21.96
CA ASN A 364 -15.47 20.55 -20.77
C ASN A 364 -14.88 21.20 -19.49
N ASP A 365 -14.39 22.45 -19.57
CA ASP A 365 -13.64 23.11 -18.49
C ASP A 365 -14.39 23.09 -17.15
N ALA A 366 -15.68 23.42 -17.15
CA ALA A 366 -16.49 23.43 -15.94
C ALA A 366 -16.66 22.03 -15.32
N ALA A 367 -16.81 21.00 -16.16
CA ALA A 367 -16.92 19.61 -15.69
C ALA A 367 -15.58 19.13 -15.10
N MET A 368 -14.48 19.41 -15.75
CA MET A 368 -13.13 19.05 -15.28
C MET A 368 -12.75 19.77 -13.99
N ARG A 369 -13.10 21.06 -13.89
CA ARG A 369 -12.94 21.83 -12.66
C ARG A 369 -13.70 21.18 -11.50
N LYS A 370 -14.96 20.78 -11.71
CA LYS A 370 -15.77 20.11 -10.69
C LYS A 370 -15.08 18.82 -10.17
N ILE A 371 -14.48 18.05 -11.06
CA ILE A 371 -13.71 16.83 -10.69
C ILE A 371 -12.49 17.20 -9.85
N ALA A 372 -11.71 18.20 -10.29
CA ALA A 372 -10.51 18.65 -9.58
C ALA A 372 -10.84 19.22 -8.19
N ASP A 373 -11.91 20.01 -8.08
CA ASP A 373 -12.38 20.60 -6.83
C ASP A 373 -12.85 19.51 -5.86
N ALA A 374 -13.62 18.51 -6.34
CA ALA A 374 -14.09 17.39 -5.52
C ALA A 374 -12.91 16.53 -4.99
N ALA A 375 -11.94 16.23 -5.83
CA ALA A 375 -10.73 15.51 -5.43
C ALA A 375 -9.95 16.28 -4.36
N THR A 376 -9.74 17.58 -4.58
CA THR A 376 -9.04 18.47 -3.66
C THR A 376 -9.76 18.59 -2.32
N ALA A 377 -11.08 18.71 -2.34
CA ALA A 377 -11.91 18.76 -1.13
C ALA A 377 -11.80 17.45 -0.34
N LEU A 378 -11.84 16.29 -1.01
CA LEU A 378 -11.66 15.00 -0.37
C LEU A 378 -10.28 14.89 0.29
N MET A 379 -9.19 15.21 -0.41
CA MET A 379 -7.82 15.12 0.14
C MET A 379 -7.57 16.11 1.28
N ASN A 380 -8.31 17.21 1.34
CA ASN A 380 -8.24 18.20 2.43
C ASN A 380 -9.22 17.92 3.58
N SER A 381 -10.11 16.94 3.42
CA SER A 381 -11.11 16.60 4.44
C SER A 381 -10.48 16.11 5.75
N THR A 382 -11.23 16.22 6.84
CA THR A 382 -10.79 15.78 8.17
C THR A 382 -10.38 14.30 8.19
N ARG A 383 -11.09 13.43 7.45
CA ARG A 383 -10.79 11.99 7.39
C ARG A 383 -9.45 11.66 6.74
N MET A 384 -8.88 12.58 5.94
CA MET A 384 -7.56 12.44 5.32
C MET A 384 -6.43 13.04 6.17
N ARG A 385 -6.74 13.57 7.36
CA ARG A 385 -5.72 14.05 8.31
C ARG A 385 -5.17 12.90 9.12
N TYR A 386 -3.93 13.03 9.54
CA TYR A 386 -3.18 11.98 10.22
C TYR A 386 -3.89 11.43 11.49
N GLY A 387 -4.25 12.29 12.43
CA GLY A 387 -4.89 11.88 13.69
C GLY A 387 -6.18 11.08 13.47
N PRO A 388 -7.20 11.64 12.77
CA PRO A 388 -8.41 10.90 12.44
C PRO A 388 -8.18 9.59 11.70
N THR A 389 -7.18 9.54 10.80
CA THR A 389 -6.79 8.29 10.12
C THR A 389 -6.22 7.27 11.10
N ALA A 390 -5.28 7.67 11.97
CA ALA A 390 -4.71 6.78 12.97
C ALA A 390 -5.78 6.25 13.95
N ASP A 391 -6.71 7.10 14.38
CA ASP A 391 -7.84 6.72 15.24
C ASP A 391 -8.79 5.73 14.56
N ALA A 392 -9.08 5.90 13.26
CA ALA A 392 -9.90 4.96 12.49
C ALA A 392 -9.25 3.56 12.41
N PHE A 393 -7.95 3.52 12.15
CA PHE A 393 -7.20 2.26 12.15
C PHE A 393 -7.13 1.62 13.53
N ALA A 394 -6.93 2.41 14.59
CA ALA A 394 -6.95 1.92 15.97
C ALA A 394 -8.28 1.26 16.32
N ARG A 395 -9.41 1.89 15.99
CA ARG A 395 -10.75 1.29 16.19
C ARG A 395 -10.93 0.01 15.37
N TYR A 396 -10.54 0.03 14.12
CA TYR A 396 -10.64 -1.13 13.24
C TYR A 396 -9.86 -2.33 13.77
N LEU A 397 -8.60 -2.12 14.16
CA LEU A 397 -7.73 -3.18 14.67
C LEU A 397 -8.22 -3.69 16.03
N ALA A 398 -8.67 -2.81 16.94
CA ALA A 398 -9.27 -3.22 18.21
C ALA A 398 -10.50 -4.12 18.00
N GLY A 399 -11.37 -3.76 17.04
CA GLY A 399 -12.51 -4.60 16.65
C GLY A 399 -12.07 -5.96 16.07
N ARG A 400 -10.94 -6.02 15.36
CA ARG A 400 -10.38 -7.30 14.90
C ARG A 400 -9.88 -8.17 16.06
N PHE A 401 -9.27 -7.58 17.06
CA PHE A 401 -8.81 -8.30 18.23
C PHE A 401 -9.97 -8.83 19.08
N SER A 402 -11.05 -8.08 19.26
CA SER A 402 -12.21 -8.45 20.06
C SER A 402 -13.06 -9.58 19.47
N ARG A 403 -13.09 -9.76 18.14
CA ARG A 403 -13.88 -10.80 17.46
C ARG A 403 -13.37 -12.23 17.68
N ARG A 404 -12.23 -12.40 18.31
CA ARG A 404 -11.60 -13.71 18.57
C ARG A 404 -12.35 -14.54 19.60
N ASP A 405 -13.13 -13.92 20.45
CA ASP A 405 -13.79 -14.55 21.60
C ASP A 405 -15.22 -15.01 21.29
N GLY A 406 -15.57 -15.22 20.02
CA GLY A 406 -16.90 -15.73 19.61
C GLY A 406 -18.02 -14.68 19.67
N GLY A 407 -17.71 -13.44 19.91
CA GLY A 407 -18.66 -12.32 19.89
C GLY A 407 -19.09 -11.95 18.47
N GLY A 408 -20.41 -11.93 18.24
CA GLY A 408 -21.00 -11.48 16.96
C GLY A 408 -20.53 -10.09 16.55
N ALA A 409 -20.62 -9.80 15.25
CA ALA A 409 -20.23 -8.51 14.67
C ALA A 409 -20.82 -7.34 15.48
N PRO A 410 -20.03 -6.35 15.91
CA PRO A 410 -20.60 -5.15 16.49
C PRO A 410 -21.43 -4.45 15.40
N GLY A 411 -22.67 -4.11 15.73
CA GLY A 411 -23.47 -3.22 14.90
C GLY A 411 -22.72 -1.92 14.63
N PRO A 412 -23.10 -1.14 13.61
CA PRO A 412 -22.44 0.11 13.31
C PRO A 412 -22.45 1.00 14.56
N ALA A 413 -21.24 1.24 15.12
CA ALA A 413 -21.09 2.12 16.24
C ALA A 413 -21.56 3.52 15.82
N ALA A 414 -22.50 4.09 16.55
CA ALA A 414 -22.90 5.47 16.38
C ALA A 414 -21.65 6.35 16.42
N SER A 415 -21.46 7.17 15.40
CA SER A 415 -20.35 8.12 15.32
C SER A 415 -20.43 9.04 16.54
N PRO A 416 -19.40 9.13 17.40
CA PRO A 416 -19.35 10.16 18.40
C PRO A 416 -19.26 11.53 17.71
N ALA A 417 -19.95 12.52 18.27
CA ALA A 417 -19.86 13.89 17.82
C ALA A 417 -18.40 14.36 17.76
N PRO A 418 -18.00 15.16 16.76
CA PRO A 418 -16.60 15.57 16.60
C PRO A 418 -16.17 16.48 17.75
N GLU A 419 -15.31 15.99 18.61
CA GLU A 419 -14.53 16.87 19.50
C GLU A 419 -13.53 17.69 18.66
N PRO A 420 -13.23 18.94 19.07
CA PRO A 420 -12.26 19.76 18.39
C PRO A 420 -10.89 19.07 18.36
N PRO A 421 -10.17 19.11 17.24
CA PRO A 421 -8.91 18.37 17.09
C PRO A 421 -7.86 18.89 18.07
N PRO A 422 -7.11 18.01 18.75
CA PRO A 422 -5.91 18.44 19.46
C PRO A 422 -4.93 19.04 18.45
N GLY A 423 -4.31 20.14 18.79
CA GLY A 423 -3.28 20.78 17.98
C GLY A 423 -2.14 19.80 17.63
N PRO A 424 -1.33 20.11 16.61
CA PRO A 424 -0.20 19.27 16.27
C PRO A 424 0.72 19.11 17.46
N LEU A 425 1.14 17.85 17.75
CA LEU A 425 2.09 17.56 18.83
C LEU A 425 3.33 18.45 18.69
N GLY A 426 3.73 19.09 19.76
CA GLY A 426 4.97 19.86 19.82
C GLY A 426 6.20 18.99 19.51
N LEU A 427 7.32 19.61 19.17
CA LEU A 427 8.57 18.89 18.92
C LEU A 427 8.98 18.06 20.17
N ALA A 428 8.79 18.61 21.36
CA ALA A 428 9.05 17.94 22.63
C ALA A 428 8.24 16.64 22.76
N ASP A 429 6.92 16.69 22.53
CA ASP A 429 6.05 15.51 22.62
C ASP A 429 6.43 14.42 21.62
N ARG A 430 6.91 14.80 20.43
CA ARG A 430 7.38 13.85 19.40
C ARG A 430 8.68 13.17 19.82
N LEU A 431 9.62 13.93 20.41
CA LEU A 431 10.89 13.38 20.90
C LEU A 431 10.68 12.46 22.10
N GLU A 432 9.75 12.82 23.00
CA GLU A 432 9.38 11.98 24.14
C GLU A 432 8.76 10.65 23.69
N LYS A 433 7.84 10.68 22.72
CA LYS A 433 7.28 9.46 22.15
C LYS A 433 8.33 8.59 21.47
N LEU A 434 9.31 9.18 20.79
CA LEU A 434 10.43 8.44 20.21
C LEU A 434 11.29 7.78 21.28
N ALA A 435 11.60 8.49 22.38
CA ALA A 435 12.34 7.96 23.53
C ALA A 435 11.59 6.80 24.16
N ALA A 436 10.29 6.93 24.39
CA ALA A 436 9.46 5.88 24.96
C ALA A 436 9.37 4.63 24.05
N LEU A 437 9.41 4.76 22.72
CA LEU A 437 9.48 3.63 21.80
C LEU A 437 10.84 2.93 21.83
N HIS A 438 11.92 3.70 21.97
CA HIS A 438 13.26 3.18 22.11
C HIS A 438 13.45 2.40 23.43
N GLU A 439 13.05 2.99 24.56
CA GLU A 439 13.10 2.33 25.88
C GLU A 439 12.32 1.01 25.93
N ARG A 440 11.21 0.90 25.17
CA ARG A 440 10.42 -0.32 25.04
C ARG A 440 10.98 -1.31 24.01
N GLY A 441 12.14 -1.06 23.43
CA GLY A 441 12.77 -1.93 22.44
C GLY A 441 12.05 -2.00 21.08
N VAL A 442 11.13 -1.07 20.81
CA VAL A 442 10.46 -0.96 19.50
C VAL A 442 11.42 -0.41 18.45
N LEU A 443 12.37 0.44 18.88
CA LEU A 443 13.42 1.03 18.07
C LEU A 443 14.77 0.55 18.57
N THR A 444 15.67 0.22 17.65
CA THR A 444 17.09 0.03 17.95
C THR A 444 17.77 1.40 18.15
N ASP A 445 18.97 1.42 18.77
CA ASP A 445 19.75 2.64 18.97
C ASP A 445 19.96 3.44 17.67
N ALA A 446 20.27 2.75 16.59
CA ALA A 446 20.51 3.36 15.28
C ALA A 446 19.22 3.94 14.67
N GLU A 447 18.10 3.25 14.82
CA GLU A 447 16.78 3.72 14.36
C GLU A 447 16.30 4.92 15.17
N PHE A 448 16.53 4.90 16.49
CA PHE A 448 16.19 6.01 17.37
C PHE A 448 17.03 7.27 17.05
N ALA A 449 18.34 7.13 16.90
CA ALA A 449 19.23 8.24 16.53
C ALA A 449 18.82 8.88 15.21
N LYS A 450 18.51 8.05 14.20
CA LYS A 450 18.07 8.51 12.88
C LYS A 450 16.70 9.21 12.93
N ALA A 451 15.75 8.66 13.69
CA ALA A 451 14.43 9.27 13.83
C ALA A 451 14.49 10.60 14.59
N LYS A 452 15.33 10.68 15.64
CA LYS A 452 15.58 11.90 16.39
C LYS A 452 16.19 12.99 15.51
N ALA A 453 17.22 12.65 14.72
CA ALA A 453 17.83 13.59 13.78
C ALA A 453 16.80 14.16 12.79
N LEU A 454 15.95 13.29 12.21
CA LEU A 454 14.89 13.71 11.29
C LEU A 454 13.87 14.68 11.92
N GLN A 455 13.53 14.48 13.22
CA GLN A 455 12.63 15.38 13.94
C GLN A 455 13.27 16.74 14.26
N LEU A 456 14.59 16.76 14.41
CA LEU A 456 15.38 17.97 14.68
C LEU A 456 15.79 18.71 13.41
N GLY A 457 15.53 18.14 12.21
CA GLY A 457 15.93 18.73 10.93
C GLY A 457 17.41 18.56 10.60
N LEU A 458 18.08 17.57 11.22
CA LEU A 458 19.51 17.26 11.06
C LEU A 458 19.73 16.15 10.02
#